data_69b986e90f9b0b6c541e771787b5ef19
#
_entry.id   69b986e90f9b0b6c541e771787b5ef19
#
_cell.length_a   1.000
_cell.length_b   1.000
_cell.length_c   1.000
_cell.angle_alpha   90.00
_cell.angle_beta   90.00
_cell.angle_gamma   90.00
#
_symmetry.space_group_name_H-M   'P 1'
#
loop_
_entity.id
_entity.type
_entity.pdbx_description
1 polymer ?
#
loop_
_entity_poly.entity_id
_entity_poly.type
_entity_poly.pdbx_seq_one_letter_code
_entity_poly.pdbx_strand_id
1 'polypeptide(L)'
;VGSEMCIRDSVGGVNLADEYINEKERFGHWKDTAVLLRGDAVQSLTMIFLQMWDVDMRGVEPYGKYLTKKAESLNDRLGYVIPYADSPFDHENVGEEVYFHILNHAKKYVHIMTPYLILDNEMLTTLIRAAKSGIEVIIIMPHIPDKWYAFAVAKTYYKELIEGGVQ
;
A
#
# COMPACT_ATOMS: atom_id res chain seq x y z
N VAL A 1 22.84 -11.96 13.67
CA VAL A 1 21.46 -11.46 13.69
C VAL A 1 21.07 -10.84 12.35
N GLY A 2 22.02 -10.33 11.55
CA GLY A 2 21.73 -9.64 10.29
C GLY A 2 21.27 -10.54 9.13
N SER A 3 21.60 -11.82 9.10
CA SER A 3 21.31 -12.68 7.94
C SER A 3 19.86 -13.17 7.87
N GLU A 4 19.15 -13.25 8.99
CA GLU A 4 17.75 -13.68 8.99
C GLU A 4 16.78 -12.54 8.63
N MET A 5 17.13 -11.32 8.95
CA MET A 5 16.29 -10.15 8.57
C MET A 5 16.25 -9.93 7.05
N CYS A 6 17.33 -10.25 6.34
CA CYS A 6 17.39 -10.11 4.88
C CYS A 6 16.68 -11.25 4.08
N ILE A 7 16.10 -12.26 4.75
CA ILE A 7 15.43 -13.40 4.09
C ILE A 7 13.90 -13.31 4.21
N ARG A 8 13.43 -12.61 5.24
CA ARG A 8 11.98 -12.42 5.52
C ARG A 8 11.73 -10.99 5.93
N ASP A 9 10.66 -10.42 5.43
CA ASP A 9 10.19 -9.11 5.83
C ASP A 9 8.66 -9.08 5.85
N SER A 10 8.10 -8.18 6.66
CA SER A 10 6.67 -7.99 6.75
C SER A 10 6.31 -6.53 6.52
N VAL A 11 5.30 -6.32 5.67
CA VAL A 11 4.74 -4.99 5.38
C VAL A 11 3.27 -5.00 5.74
N GLY A 12 2.83 -4.01 6.50
CA GLY A 12 1.44 -3.88 6.93
C GLY A 12 1.13 -2.49 7.46
N GLY A 13 -0.14 -2.23 7.71
CA GLY A 13 -0.66 -0.95 8.19
C GLY A 13 -0.68 -0.80 9.72
N VAL A 14 -0.31 -1.84 10.47
CA VAL A 14 -0.37 -1.84 11.94
C VAL A 14 0.66 -0.88 12.52
N ASN A 15 0.20 0.14 13.25
CA ASN A 15 1.06 1.04 13.99
C ASN A 15 1.41 0.48 15.37
N LEU A 16 2.46 1.03 15.99
CA LEU A 16 2.91 0.60 17.32
C LEU A 16 2.09 1.29 18.42
N ALA A 17 0.84 0.82 18.62
CA ALA A 17 -0.03 1.27 19.70
C ALA A 17 -1.05 0.17 20.06
N ASP A 18 -1.55 0.21 21.29
CA ASP A 18 -2.41 -0.82 21.88
C ASP A 18 -3.74 -0.99 21.15
N GLU A 19 -4.29 0.08 20.59
CA GLU A 19 -5.52 0.05 19.81
C GLU A 19 -5.42 -0.78 18.54
N TYR A 20 -4.25 -0.82 17.87
CA TYR A 20 -4.06 -1.58 16.63
C TYR A 20 -3.92 -3.09 16.83
N ILE A 21 -3.60 -3.52 18.05
CA ILE A 21 -3.53 -4.93 18.45
C ILE A 21 -4.74 -5.36 19.30
N ASN A 22 -5.73 -4.49 19.44
CA ASN A 22 -6.96 -4.71 20.20
C ASN A 22 -6.77 -4.92 21.72
N GLU A 23 -5.65 -4.49 22.30
CA GLU A 23 -5.46 -4.45 23.75
C GLU A 23 -6.22 -3.29 24.39
N LYS A 24 -6.54 -2.25 23.61
CA LYS A 24 -7.36 -1.12 24.02
C LYS A 24 -8.40 -0.82 22.94
N GLU A 25 -9.66 -0.96 23.29
CA GLU A 25 -10.75 -0.59 22.38
C GLU A 25 -10.94 0.93 22.33
N ARG A 26 -10.60 1.53 21.22
CA ARG A 26 -10.76 2.98 20.97
C ARG A 26 -11.66 3.29 19.79
N PHE A 27 -11.56 2.51 18.72
CA PHE A 27 -12.29 2.68 17.46
C PHE A 27 -13.07 1.42 17.07
N GLY A 28 -13.46 0.58 18.06
CA GLY A 28 -13.98 -0.75 17.84
C GLY A 28 -12.87 -1.77 17.60
N HIS A 29 -13.24 -2.95 17.12
CA HIS A 29 -12.26 -3.99 16.81
C HIS A 29 -11.43 -3.59 15.60
N TRP A 30 -10.11 -3.45 15.79
CA TRP A 30 -9.18 -3.13 14.72
C TRP A 30 -8.80 -4.38 13.94
N LYS A 31 -8.98 -4.33 12.63
CA LYS A 31 -8.54 -5.38 11.72
C LYS A 31 -7.67 -4.76 10.63
N ASP A 32 -6.44 -5.22 10.57
CA ASP A 32 -5.49 -4.79 9.56
C ASP A 32 -5.02 -5.97 8.72
N THR A 33 -4.29 -5.66 7.68
CA THR A 33 -3.72 -6.65 6.77
C THR A 33 -2.21 -6.43 6.66
N ALA A 34 -1.46 -7.51 6.70
CA ALA A 34 -0.04 -7.50 6.49
C ALA A 34 0.38 -8.61 5.51
N VAL A 35 1.48 -8.40 4.84
CA VAL A 35 2.11 -9.38 3.96
C VAL A 35 3.46 -9.77 4.52
N LEU A 36 3.70 -11.06 4.68
CA LEU A 36 5.01 -11.61 4.98
C LEU A 36 5.67 -12.04 3.67
N LEU A 37 6.79 -11.43 3.35
CA LEU A 37 7.58 -11.75 2.16
C LEU A 37 8.79 -12.60 2.53
N ARG A 38 9.16 -13.50 1.63
CA ARG A 38 10.35 -14.32 1.72
C ARG A 38 10.97 -14.49 0.33
N GLY A 39 12.27 -14.28 0.22
CA GLY A 39 13.01 -14.41 -1.04
C GLY A 39 13.49 -13.08 -1.59
N ASP A 40 13.72 -12.98 -2.89
CA ASP A 40 14.40 -11.86 -3.54
C ASP A 40 13.69 -10.50 -3.35
N ALA A 41 12.37 -10.48 -3.24
CA ALA A 41 11.60 -9.27 -2.99
C ALA A 41 11.96 -8.56 -1.68
N VAL A 42 12.47 -9.31 -0.68
CA VAL A 42 12.95 -8.73 0.59
C VAL A 42 14.15 -7.81 0.38
N GLN A 43 14.98 -8.07 -0.63
CA GLN A 43 16.10 -7.19 -0.95
C GLN A 43 15.64 -5.80 -1.40
N SER A 44 14.55 -5.74 -2.16
CA SER A 44 13.95 -4.45 -2.56
C SER A 44 13.44 -3.67 -1.34
N LEU A 45 12.79 -4.32 -0.38
CA LEU A 45 12.38 -3.68 0.88
C LEU A 45 13.59 -3.21 1.69
N THR A 46 14.64 -4.02 1.75
CA THR A 46 15.90 -3.62 2.41
C THR A 46 16.49 -2.37 1.75
N MET A 47 16.48 -2.29 0.42
CA MET A 47 16.97 -1.12 -0.31
C MET A 47 16.12 0.12 -0.02
N ILE A 48 14.80 -0.01 -0.03
CA ILE A 48 13.87 1.08 0.32
C ILE A 48 14.17 1.61 1.73
N PHE A 49 14.32 0.71 2.70
CA PHE A 49 14.66 1.09 4.07
C PHE A 49 16.00 1.83 4.15
N LEU A 50 17.04 1.33 3.49
CA LEU A 50 18.38 1.93 3.50
C LEU A 50 18.38 3.31 2.82
N GLN A 51 17.63 3.49 1.74
CA GLN A 51 17.48 4.79 1.09
C GLN A 51 16.84 5.82 2.03
N MET A 52 15.81 5.43 2.78
CA MET A 52 15.20 6.31 3.79
C MET A 52 16.14 6.59 4.97
N TRP A 53 16.91 5.58 5.39
CA TRP A 53 17.89 5.72 6.46
C TRP A 53 19.00 6.71 6.13
N ASP A 54 19.47 6.69 4.88
CA ASP A 54 20.56 7.54 4.43
C ASP A 54 20.17 9.01 4.26
N VAL A 55 18.88 9.35 4.22
CA VAL A 55 18.41 10.74 4.17
C VAL A 55 18.91 11.55 5.37
N ASP A 56 18.95 10.95 6.54
CA ASP A 56 19.42 11.61 7.78
C ASP A 56 20.91 11.40 8.06
N MET A 57 21.54 10.43 7.41
CA MET A 57 22.93 10.07 7.62
C MET A 57 23.85 10.71 6.60
N ARG A 58 24.82 11.49 7.03
CA ARG A 58 25.77 12.21 6.16
C ARG A 58 26.82 11.30 5.48
N GLY A 59 26.58 10.01 5.39
CA GLY A 59 27.52 9.07 4.78
C GLY A 59 26.76 7.97 4.07
N VAL A 60 27.08 7.76 2.81
CA VAL A 60 26.52 6.64 2.03
C VAL A 60 27.26 5.36 2.46
N GLU A 61 26.56 4.49 3.17
CA GLU A 61 27.08 3.15 3.42
C GLU A 61 26.91 2.25 2.18
N PRO A 62 27.88 1.36 1.91
CA PRO A 62 27.74 0.45 0.79
C PRO A 62 26.62 -0.57 1.07
N TYR A 63 25.50 -0.45 0.36
CA TYR A 63 24.33 -1.31 0.55
C TYR A 63 24.60 -2.81 0.32
N GLY A 64 25.62 -3.12 -0.48
CA GLY A 64 25.98 -4.50 -0.81
C GLY A 64 26.25 -5.40 0.39
N LYS A 65 26.64 -4.85 1.55
CA LYS A 65 26.84 -5.62 2.78
C LYS A 65 25.53 -6.12 3.42
N TYR A 66 24.40 -5.47 3.09
CA TYR A 66 23.07 -5.81 3.60
C TYR A 66 22.28 -6.69 2.65
N LEU A 67 22.74 -6.82 1.41
CA LEU A 67 22.07 -7.65 0.41
C LEU A 67 22.61 -9.08 0.48
N THR A 68 21.73 -10.04 0.60
CA THR A 68 22.10 -11.47 0.56
C THR A 68 22.43 -11.90 -0.86
N LYS A 69 23.52 -12.64 -1.02
CA LYS A 69 24.01 -13.06 -2.35
C LYS A 69 23.12 -14.05 -3.08
N LYS A 70 22.14 -14.68 -2.42
CA LYS A 70 21.14 -15.56 -3.08
C LYS A 70 20.02 -15.90 -2.10
N ALA A 71 18.78 -15.53 -2.41
CA ALA A 71 17.66 -16.21 -1.81
C ALA A 71 17.54 -17.62 -2.43
N GLU A 72 17.16 -18.62 -1.62
CA GLU A 72 16.85 -19.94 -2.14
C GLU A 72 15.76 -19.80 -3.21
N SER A 73 16.06 -20.19 -4.43
CA SER A 73 15.08 -20.28 -5.50
C SER A 73 14.00 -21.28 -5.08
N LEU A 74 12.85 -20.78 -4.73
CA LEU A 74 11.67 -21.60 -4.49
C LEU A 74 11.02 -21.89 -5.85
N ASN A 75 11.49 -22.91 -6.52
CA ASN A 75 11.23 -23.22 -7.93
C ASN A 75 9.76 -23.49 -8.32
N ASP A 76 8.83 -23.51 -7.37
CA ASP A 76 7.43 -23.90 -7.62
C ASP A 76 6.43 -22.73 -7.50
N ARG A 77 6.88 -21.47 -7.62
CA ARG A 77 5.99 -20.31 -7.42
C ARG A 77 5.69 -19.61 -8.73
N LEU A 78 4.40 -19.47 -9.00
CA LEU A 78 3.88 -18.70 -10.12
C LEU A 78 3.62 -17.27 -9.65
N GLY A 79 4.28 -16.28 -10.27
CA GLY A 79 4.05 -14.86 -10.05
C GLY A 79 5.28 -14.08 -9.59
N TYR A 80 5.09 -12.77 -9.51
CA TYR A 80 6.11 -11.81 -9.13
C TYR A 80 5.61 -10.94 -7.99
N VAL A 81 6.51 -10.52 -7.12
CA VAL A 81 6.28 -9.50 -6.10
C VAL A 81 7.26 -8.37 -6.37
N ILE A 82 6.74 -7.16 -6.55
CA ILE A 82 7.53 -5.96 -6.86
C ILE A 82 7.25 -4.94 -5.75
N PRO A 83 8.07 -4.91 -4.68
CA PRO A 83 8.00 -3.86 -3.68
C PRO A 83 8.40 -2.52 -4.31
N TYR A 84 7.67 -1.48 -3.97
CA TYR A 84 7.96 -0.11 -4.33
C TYR A 84 7.66 0.82 -3.15
N ALA A 85 8.16 2.03 -3.19
CA ALA A 85 7.86 3.07 -2.24
C ALA A 85 7.75 4.41 -2.95
N ASP A 86 6.95 5.30 -2.37
CA ASP A 86 6.97 6.71 -2.72
C ASP A 86 8.03 7.44 -1.90
N SER A 87 8.65 8.42 -2.51
CA SER A 87 9.64 9.28 -1.88
C SER A 87 9.34 10.75 -2.17
N PRO A 88 9.40 11.65 -1.18
CA PRO A 88 9.24 13.07 -1.45
C PRO A 88 10.47 13.70 -2.14
N PHE A 89 11.53 12.92 -2.38
CA PHE A 89 12.82 13.43 -2.86
C PHE A 89 13.09 13.17 -4.35
N ASP A 90 12.32 12.30 -4.99
CA ASP A 90 12.52 11.92 -6.40
C ASP A 90 11.53 12.60 -7.37
N HIS A 91 10.52 13.30 -6.85
CA HIS A 91 9.47 13.97 -7.62
C HIS A 91 8.61 13.01 -8.47
N GLU A 92 8.56 11.74 -8.09
CA GLU A 92 7.77 10.70 -8.76
C GLU A 92 6.65 10.21 -7.84
N ASN A 93 5.42 10.14 -8.36
CA ASN A 93 4.25 9.63 -7.64
C ASN A 93 4.02 8.16 -7.98
N VAL A 94 4.98 7.30 -7.61
CA VAL A 94 4.96 5.87 -7.99
C VAL A 94 3.70 5.16 -7.53
N GLY A 95 3.24 5.43 -6.31
CA GLY A 95 2.02 4.82 -5.76
C GLY A 95 0.78 5.18 -6.56
N GLU A 96 0.61 6.44 -6.91
CA GLU A 96 -0.50 6.92 -7.73
C GLU A 96 -0.48 6.29 -9.12
N GLU A 97 0.66 6.27 -9.80
CA GLU A 97 0.84 5.65 -11.10
C GLU A 97 0.51 4.14 -11.09
N VAL A 98 0.87 3.43 -10.01
CA VAL A 98 0.51 2.02 -9.84
C VAL A 98 -1.01 1.86 -9.71
N TYR A 99 -1.71 2.72 -8.97
CA TYR A 99 -3.17 2.70 -8.89
C TYR A 99 -3.81 2.95 -10.26
N PHE A 100 -3.35 3.95 -11.01
CA PHE A 100 -3.83 4.19 -12.38
C PHE A 100 -3.56 3.00 -13.29
N HIS A 101 -2.38 2.39 -13.18
CA HIS A 101 -2.08 1.20 -13.97
C HIS A 101 -3.04 0.04 -13.67
N ILE A 102 -3.32 -0.24 -12.40
CA ILE A 102 -4.26 -1.29 -11.99
C ILE A 102 -5.66 -0.99 -12.51
N LEU A 103 -6.17 0.22 -12.30
CA LEU A 103 -7.51 0.64 -12.74
C LEU A 103 -7.68 0.56 -14.27
N ASN A 104 -6.69 1.01 -15.02
CA ASN A 104 -6.73 1.00 -16.48
C ASN A 104 -6.60 -0.40 -17.10
N HIS A 105 -6.01 -1.36 -16.38
CA HIS A 105 -5.82 -2.74 -16.85
C HIS A 105 -6.81 -3.73 -16.25
N ALA A 106 -7.64 -3.32 -15.32
CA ALA A 106 -8.68 -4.16 -14.74
C ALA A 106 -9.64 -4.69 -15.83
N LYS A 107 -10.05 -5.96 -15.69
CA LYS A 107 -10.93 -6.62 -16.68
C LYS A 107 -12.27 -7.05 -16.08
N LYS A 108 -12.36 -7.23 -14.78
CA LYS A 108 -13.55 -7.75 -14.11
C LYS A 108 -13.95 -6.91 -12.92
N TYR A 109 -13.04 -6.71 -11.98
CA TYR A 109 -13.31 -5.97 -10.73
C TYR A 109 -12.07 -5.25 -10.21
N VAL A 110 -12.33 -4.21 -9.41
CA VAL A 110 -11.37 -3.53 -8.57
C VAL A 110 -12.00 -3.33 -7.19
N HIS A 111 -11.45 -3.95 -6.17
CA HIS A 111 -11.90 -3.80 -4.79
C HIS A 111 -10.83 -3.08 -3.99
N ILE A 112 -11.19 -1.94 -3.41
CA ILE A 112 -10.30 -1.05 -2.68
C ILE A 112 -10.75 -1.01 -1.21
N MET A 113 -9.85 -1.29 -0.28
CA MET A 113 -10.07 -1.06 1.14
C MET A 113 -9.16 0.10 1.58
N THR A 114 -9.76 1.16 2.06
CA THR A 114 -9.00 2.32 2.53
C THR A 114 -9.68 3.01 3.72
N PRO A 115 -8.94 3.43 4.74
CA PRO A 115 -9.49 4.26 5.80
C PRO A 115 -9.65 5.72 5.40
N TYR A 116 -8.95 6.16 4.34
CA TYR A 116 -8.89 7.55 3.92
C TYR A 116 -9.13 7.67 2.40
N LEU A 117 -10.35 8.03 2.04
CA LEU A 117 -10.70 8.28 0.64
C LEU A 117 -10.53 9.78 0.37
N ILE A 118 -9.32 10.16 -0.01
CA ILE A 118 -8.96 11.53 -0.39
C ILE A 118 -8.47 11.45 -1.83
N LEU A 119 -9.34 11.79 -2.76
CA LEU A 119 -9.10 11.64 -4.19
C LEU A 119 -8.75 12.98 -4.83
N ASP A 120 -7.86 12.95 -5.80
CA ASP A 120 -7.77 14.01 -6.77
C ASP A 120 -8.79 13.82 -7.89
N ASN A 121 -8.84 14.76 -8.83
CA ASN A 121 -9.80 14.72 -9.93
C ASN A 121 -9.51 13.57 -10.90
N GLU A 122 -8.26 13.26 -11.13
CA GLU A 122 -7.79 12.22 -12.04
C GLU A 122 -8.19 10.84 -11.55
N MET A 123 -7.98 10.56 -10.25
CA MET A 123 -8.36 9.29 -9.63
C MET A 123 -9.87 9.13 -9.58
N LEU A 124 -10.60 10.18 -9.19
CA LEU A 124 -12.07 10.18 -9.19
C LEU A 124 -12.64 9.85 -10.58
N THR A 125 -12.14 10.53 -11.61
CA THR A 125 -12.54 10.30 -13.00
C THR A 125 -12.20 8.88 -13.46
N THR A 126 -11.02 8.36 -13.07
CA THR A 126 -10.57 7.03 -13.46
C THR A 126 -11.42 5.93 -12.83
N LEU A 127 -11.78 6.04 -11.55
CA LEU A 127 -12.69 5.13 -10.85
C LEU A 127 -14.07 5.08 -11.52
N ILE A 128 -14.64 6.25 -11.83
CA ILE A 128 -15.94 6.37 -12.51
C ILE A 128 -15.86 5.79 -13.92
N ARG A 129 -14.79 6.04 -14.67
CA ARG A 129 -14.59 5.45 -16.00
C ARG A 129 -14.53 3.94 -15.95
N ALA A 130 -13.79 3.37 -15.00
CA ALA A 130 -13.69 1.93 -14.82
C ALA A 130 -15.09 1.33 -14.58
N ALA A 131 -15.87 1.91 -13.66
CA ALA A 131 -17.23 1.46 -13.37
C ALA A 131 -18.15 1.58 -14.60
N LYS A 132 -18.13 2.71 -15.31
CA LYS A 132 -18.90 2.90 -16.54
C LYS A 132 -18.48 2.00 -17.70
N SER A 133 -17.26 1.48 -17.67
CA SER A 133 -16.75 0.51 -18.64
C SER A 133 -17.16 -0.93 -18.32
N GLY A 134 -17.96 -1.15 -17.27
CA GLY A 134 -18.44 -2.47 -16.86
C GLY A 134 -17.53 -3.21 -15.89
N ILE A 135 -16.52 -2.54 -15.33
CA ILE A 135 -15.71 -3.09 -14.25
C ILE A 135 -16.46 -2.91 -12.92
N GLU A 136 -16.57 -3.96 -12.13
CA GLU A 136 -17.08 -3.86 -10.77
C GLU A 136 -16.08 -3.09 -9.91
N VAL A 137 -16.44 -1.89 -9.47
CA VAL A 137 -15.59 -1.08 -8.59
C VAL A 137 -16.26 -0.96 -7.22
N ILE A 138 -15.61 -1.53 -6.19
CA ILE A 138 -16.10 -1.50 -4.81
C ILE A 138 -15.07 -0.81 -3.93
N ILE A 139 -15.51 0.19 -3.14
CA ILE A 139 -14.67 0.87 -2.17
C ILE A 139 -15.22 0.60 -0.76
N ILE A 140 -14.41 -0.02 0.06
CA ILE A 140 -14.76 -0.38 1.44
C ILE A 140 -14.06 0.56 2.39
N MET A 141 -14.85 1.26 3.20
CA MET A 141 -14.37 2.20 4.21
C MET A 141 -14.77 1.77 5.62
N PRO A 142 -14.02 2.17 6.66
CA PRO A 142 -14.37 1.84 8.04
C PRO A 142 -15.67 2.55 8.45
N HIS A 143 -16.52 1.84 9.21
CA HIS A 143 -17.72 2.41 9.79
C HIS A 143 -17.42 3.43 10.89
N ILE A 144 -16.40 3.16 11.71
CA ILE A 144 -15.93 4.05 12.77
C ILE A 144 -14.62 4.68 12.33
N PRO A 145 -14.59 5.98 11.99
CA PRO A 145 -13.37 6.64 11.55
C PRO A 145 -12.43 6.95 12.73
N ASP A 146 -11.15 6.73 12.55
CA ASP A 146 -10.11 7.18 13.46
C ASP A 146 -9.78 8.67 13.28
N LYS A 147 -9.97 9.20 12.06
CA LYS A 147 -9.74 10.59 11.67
C LYS A 147 -11.04 11.21 11.13
N TRP A 148 -11.77 11.92 11.98
CA TRP A 148 -13.07 12.53 11.60
C TRP A 148 -12.97 13.46 10.38
N TYR A 149 -11.88 14.23 10.27
CA TYR A 149 -11.69 15.17 9.16
C TYR A 149 -11.47 14.45 7.82
N ALA A 150 -10.67 13.39 7.80
CA ALA A 150 -10.47 12.58 6.59
C ALA A 150 -11.77 11.90 6.16
N PHE A 151 -12.58 11.44 7.12
CA PHE A 151 -13.89 10.87 6.84
C PHE A 151 -14.89 11.91 6.32
N ALA A 152 -14.84 13.15 6.83
CA ALA A 152 -15.66 14.25 6.31
C ALA A 152 -15.31 14.57 4.85
N VAL A 153 -14.02 14.60 4.51
CA VAL A 153 -13.56 14.77 3.12
C VAL A 153 -14.03 13.61 2.25
N ALA A 154 -13.87 12.37 2.70
CA ALA A 154 -14.32 11.19 1.95
C ALA A 154 -15.79 11.27 1.54
N LYS A 155 -16.67 11.75 2.44
CA LYS A 155 -18.10 11.90 2.15
C LYS A 155 -18.41 12.86 0.99
N THR A 156 -17.53 13.80 0.69
CA THR A 156 -17.74 14.73 -0.43
C THR A 156 -17.72 14.03 -1.78
N TYR A 157 -17.00 12.90 -1.89
CA TYR A 157 -16.91 12.12 -3.12
C TYR A 157 -18.00 11.07 -3.29
N TYR A 158 -18.72 10.69 -2.22
CA TYR A 158 -19.68 9.58 -2.25
C TYR A 158 -20.75 9.75 -3.32
N LYS A 159 -21.34 10.94 -3.38
CA LYS A 159 -22.42 11.20 -4.34
C LYS A 159 -21.95 10.96 -5.78
N GLU A 160 -20.84 11.54 -6.15
CA GLU A 160 -20.32 11.47 -7.51
C GLU A 160 -19.85 10.06 -7.87
N LEU A 161 -19.20 9.36 -6.94
CA LEU A 161 -18.80 7.96 -7.12
C LEU A 161 -20.00 7.04 -7.33
N ILE A 162 -21.04 7.15 -6.48
CA ILE A 162 -22.26 6.33 -6.56
C ILE A 162 -23.02 6.62 -7.86
N GLU A 163 -23.20 7.88 -8.23
CA GLU A 163 -23.81 8.28 -9.51
C GLU A 163 -22.97 7.80 -10.70
N GLY A 164 -21.66 7.66 -10.53
CA GLY A 164 -20.72 7.10 -11.49
C GLY A 164 -20.76 5.58 -11.62
N GLY A 165 -21.45 4.87 -10.71
CA GLY A 165 -21.57 3.40 -10.70
C GLY A 165 -20.55 2.68 -9.80
N VAL A 166 -19.80 3.40 -8.99
CA VAL A 166 -18.93 2.83 -7.94
C VAL A 166 -19.78 2.44 -6.74
N GLN A 167 -19.46 1.32 -6.10
CA GLN A 167 -20.17 0.75 -4.96
C GLN A 167 -19.36 0.90 -3.66
#